data_4642e0616924f58481549e7ef56b81a7
#
_entry.id   4642e0616924f58481549e7ef56b81a7
#
_cell.length_a   1.000
_cell.length_b   1.000
_cell.length_c   1.000
_cell.angle_alpha   90.00
_cell.angle_beta   90.00
_cell.angle_gamma   90.00
#
_symmetry.space_group_name_H-M   'P 1'
#
loop_
_entity.id
_entity.type
_entity.pdbx_description
1 polymer ?
#
loop_
_entity_poly.entity_id
_entity_poly.type
_entity_poly.pdbx_seq_one_letter_code
_entity_poly.pdbx_strand_id
1 'polypeptide(L)'
;WSGTPLGTGLPGGTTSDPTPQQSNILPGTDREEPEEPPADTFSVLPSFRILDETTGQVAEVPAADYVAGAIAAEMPASYEEDALIAQGMAAYTNAHYLAALRRADPPEELNGADFSADPAKRLGYITDDTMKAMWGDHYKAYREKITRAAEKAMRYLITYEGQPIVAAYFAISAGKTTEDAGNVWEGPLPYLTPADSHWDKEAAGYRLSLIHI
;
A
#
# COMPACT_ATOMS: atom_id res chain seq x y z
N TRP A 1 -8.08 33.56 -45.19
CA TRP A 1 -7.24 34.54 -45.93
C TRP A 1 -5.87 33.89 -46.07
N SER A 2 -5.63 33.36 -47.20
CA SER A 2 -4.79 33.49 -48.39
C SER A 2 -3.47 34.22 -48.19
N GLY A 3 -2.40 33.59 -48.67
CA GLY A 3 -1.15 34.23 -49.02
C GLY A 3 0.07 33.32 -49.01
N THR A 4 0.31 32.67 -50.12
CA THR A 4 1.51 31.94 -50.58
C THR A 4 2.56 32.92 -51.15
N PRO A 5 3.64 32.43 -51.75
CA PRO A 5 4.97 32.09 -51.26
C PRO A 5 6.06 32.92 -51.98
N LEU A 6 7.36 32.57 -51.81
CA LEU A 6 8.52 32.77 -52.71
C LEU A 6 9.78 32.90 -51.83
N GLY A 7 10.94 32.36 -52.07
CA GLY A 7 11.51 31.69 -53.20
C GLY A 7 12.98 31.37 -52.88
N THR A 8 13.41 30.31 -53.42
CA THR A 8 14.72 29.93 -53.96
C THR A 8 16.05 30.52 -53.43
N GLY A 9 16.99 29.63 -53.21
CA GLY A 9 18.41 29.93 -53.22
C GLY A 9 19.30 28.89 -52.57
N LEU A 10 19.67 27.83 -53.33
CA LEU A 10 20.92 27.10 -53.07
C LEU A 10 22.12 27.84 -53.67
N PRO A 11 23.29 27.75 -53.11
CA PRO A 11 24.28 26.88 -53.75
C PRO A 11 25.18 26.10 -52.75
N GLY A 12 25.59 24.98 -53.26
CA GLY A 12 26.51 23.98 -52.87
C GLY A 12 27.86 24.40 -52.23
N GLY A 13 28.42 23.45 -51.50
CA GLY A 13 29.75 23.53 -50.91
C GLY A 13 30.11 22.21 -50.21
N THR A 14 30.73 21.33 -50.99
CA THR A 14 31.83 20.39 -50.64
C THR A 14 31.74 19.56 -49.35
N THR A 15 31.61 18.28 -49.60
CA THR A 15 31.99 17.15 -48.75
C THR A 15 33.38 17.25 -48.10
N SER A 16 33.41 17.09 -46.79
CA SER A 16 34.58 16.54 -46.10
C SER A 16 34.07 15.71 -44.93
N ASP A 17 34.28 14.38 -45.02
CA ASP A 17 34.09 13.41 -43.96
C ASP A 17 34.95 13.82 -42.76
N PRO A 18 34.41 13.84 -41.53
CA PRO A 18 35.21 13.80 -40.35
C PRO A 18 35.47 12.34 -39.96
N THR A 19 36.73 11.98 -39.92
CA THR A 19 37.36 10.83 -39.28
C THR A 19 36.70 10.51 -37.94
N PRO A 20 36.48 9.22 -37.61
CA PRO A 20 35.94 8.87 -36.30
C PRO A 20 36.94 9.21 -35.20
N GLN A 21 36.58 10.16 -34.37
CA GLN A 21 37.30 10.45 -33.11
C GLN A 21 37.12 9.25 -32.19
N GLN A 22 38.25 8.69 -31.78
CA GLN A 22 38.31 7.69 -30.72
C GLN A 22 37.58 8.19 -29.49
N SER A 23 36.58 7.49 -29.08
CA SER A 23 35.92 7.67 -27.78
C SER A 23 36.94 7.40 -26.68
N ASN A 24 37.26 8.45 -25.94
CA ASN A 24 37.94 8.36 -24.64
C ASN A 24 37.00 7.61 -23.70
N ILE A 25 37.20 6.30 -23.55
CA ILE A 25 36.64 5.52 -22.47
C ILE A 25 37.37 5.98 -21.21
N LEU A 26 36.68 6.75 -20.39
CA LEU A 26 37.10 7.01 -19.03
C LEU A 26 37.19 5.67 -18.29
N PRO A 27 38.23 5.43 -17.47
CA PRO A 27 38.34 4.20 -16.69
C PRO A 27 37.12 4.06 -15.77
N GLY A 28 36.58 2.84 -15.69
CA GLY A 28 35.37 2.50 -14.99
C GLY A 28 35.34 3.10 -13.58
N THR A 29 34.30 3.86 -13.30
CA THR A 29 33.77 3.90 -11.95
C THR A 29 33.25 2.53 -11.67
N ASP A 30 33.91 1.78 -10.80
CA ASP A 30 33.35 0.61 -10.14
C ASP A 30 32.01 1.08 -9.55
N ARG A 31 30.93 0.78 -10.25
CA ARG A 31 29.62 0.82 -9.66
C ARG A 31 29.65 -0.33 -8.67
N GLU A 32 29.82 -0.02 -7.40
CA GLU A 32 29.45 -0.96 -6.35
C GLU A 32 28.03 -1.41 -6.67
N GLU A 33 27.88 -2.69 -7.02
CA GLU A 33 26.54 -3.31 -7.06
C GLU A 33 25.93 -2.99 -5.70
N PRO A 34 24.66 -2.51 -5.67
CA PRO A 34 24.00 -2.27 -4.39
C PRO A 34 24.09 -3.57 -3.60
N GLU A 35 24.72 -3.51 -2.42
CA GLU A 35 24.74 -4.63 -1.48
C GLU A 35 23.32 -5.19 -1.40
N GLU A 36 23.17 -6.51 -1.64
CA GLU A 36 21.89 -7.18 -1.41
C GLU A 36 21.44 -6.80 0.01
N PRO A 37 20.20 -6.31 0.17
CA PRO A 37 19.71 -5.98 1.50
C PRO A 37 19.89 -7.20 2.40
N PRO A 38 20.28 -7.03 3.66
CA PRO A 38 20.49 -8.14 4.59
C PRO A 38 19.28 -9.07 4.52
N ALA A 39 19.56 -10.37 4.37
CA ALA A 39 18.53 -11.39 4.24
C ALA A 39 17.42 -11.13 5.25
N ASP A 40 16.19 -10.99 4.77
CA ASP A 40 15.01 -10.69 5.58
C ASP A 40 15.02 -11.54 6.85
N THR A 41 15.30 -10.91 7.98
CA THR A 41 15.29 -11.59 9.29
C THR A 41 13.86 -11.84 9.76
N PHE A 42 12.88 -11.41 8.95
CA PHE A 42 11.46 -11.52 9.24
C PHE A 42 10.83 -12.73 8.56
N SER A 43 10.17 -13.59 9.34
CA SER A 43 9.41 -14.72 8.80
C SER A 43 7.96 -14.35 8.54
N VAL A 44 7.52 -14.56 7.31
CA VAL A 44 6.12 -14.37 6.91
C VAL A 44 5.22 -15.39 7.62
N LEU A 45 4.16 -14.92 8.23
CA LEU A 45 3.22 -15.74 8.99
C LEU A 45 2.13 -16.31 8.06
N PRO A 46 1.82 -17.60 8.13
CA PRO A 46 0.75 -18.23 7.36
C PRO A 46 -0.65 -17.88 7.90
N SER A 47 -0.73 -17.48 9.17
CA SER A 47 -1.96 -17.15 9.88
C SER A 47 -1.72 -16.13 10.99
N PHE A 48 -2.79 -15.48 11.41
CA PHE A 48 -2.80 -14.54 12.54
C PHE A 48 -3.75 -15.03 13.62
N ARG A 49 -3.37 -14.83 14.89
CA ARG A 49 -4.21 -15.07 16.06
C ARG A 49 -4.99 -13.78 16.34
N ILE A 50 -6.29 -13.80 16.17
CA ILE A 50 -7.13 -12.62 16.29
C ILE A 50 -8.12 -12.81 17.42
N LEU A 51 -8.14 -11.86 18.35
CA LEU A 51 -9.15 -11.78 19.39
C LEU A 51 -10.44 -11.21 18.77
N ASP A 52 -11.49 -11.99 18.73
CA ASP A 52 -12.82 -11.52 18.36
C ASP A 52 -13.45 -10.77 19.54
N GLU A 53 -13.56 -9.45 19.42
CA GLU A 53 -14.11 -8.59 20.47
C GLU A 53 -15.59 -8.86 20.75
N THR A 54 -16.31 -9.50 19.82
CA THR A 54 -17.72 -9.85 19.99
C THR A 54 -17.89 -11.07 20.90
N THR A 55 -17.00 -12.06 20.75
CA THR A 55 -17.09 -13.34 21.46
C THR A 55 -16.06 -13.48 22.58
N GLY A 56 -15.01 -12.67 22.59
CA GLY A 56 -13.88 -12.78 23.50
C GLY A 56 -12.96 -13.98 23.23
N GLN A 57 -13.14 -14.65 22.09
CA GLN A 57 -12.35 -15.82 21.71
C GLN A 57 -11.21 -15.45 20.77
N VAL A 58 -10.09 -16.14 20.90
CA VAL A 58 -8.96 -16.03 19.97
C VAL A 58 -9.12 -17.09 18.89
N ALA A 59 -9.21 -16.64 17.64
CA ALA A 59 -9.27 -17.50 16.46
C ALA A 59 -7.95 -17.43 15.69
N GLU A 60 -7.51 -18.56 15.15
CA GLU A 60 -6.42 -18.60 14.18
C GLU A 60 -7.02 -18.43 12.77
N VAL A 61 -6.72 -17.31 12.13
CA VAL A 61 -7.26 -16.93 10.82
C VAL A 61 -6.14 -17.04 9.77
N PRO A 62 -6.32 -17.83 8.69
CA PRO A 62 -5.35 -17.88 7.60
C PRO A 62 -5.07 -16.48 7.04
N ALA A 63 -3.82 -16.16 6.75
CA ALA A 63 -3.43 -14.83 6.27
C ALA A 63 -4.22 -14.39 5.02
N ALA A 64 -4.51 -15.31 4.10
CA ALA A 64 -5.31 -15.03 2.91
C ALA A 64 -6.74 -14.63 3.23
N ASP A 65 -7.37 -15.29 4.21
CA ASP A 65 -8.73 -14.98 4.63
C ASP A 65 -8.77 -13.65 5.39
N TYR A 66 -7.77 -13.40 6.23
CA TYR A 66 -7.62 -12.11 6.91
C TYR A 66 -7.48 -10.97 5.91
N VAL A 67 -6.54 -11.06 4.95
CA VAL A 67 -6.29 -9.99 3.99
C VAL A 67 -7.53 -9.74 3.11
N ALA A 68 -8.17 -10.81 2.64
CA ALA A 68 -9.43 -10.68 1.88
C ALA A 68 -10.52 -10.00 2.70
N GLY A 69 -10.68 -10.40 3.98
CA GLY A 69 -11.62 -9.80 4.90
C GLY A 69 -11.31 -8.36 5.26
N ALA A 70 -10.03 -8.02 5.40
CA ALA A 70 -9.59 -6.66 5.67
C ALA A 70 -9.84 -5.72 4.49
N ILE A 71 -9.53 -6.16 3.25
CA ILE A 71 -9.87 -5.38 2.05
C ILE A 71 -11.38 -5.13 2.00
N ALA A 72 -12.18 -6.17 2.21
CA ALA A 72 -13.64 -6.08 2.12
C ALA A 72 -14.28 -5.24 3.24
N ALA A 73 -13.62 -5.13 4.40
CA ALA A 73 -14.06 -4.27 5.50
C ALA A 73 -13.87 -2.79 5.18
N GLU A 74 -12.75 -2.45 4.53
CA GLU A 74 -12.31 -1.07 4.32
C GLU A 74 -12.75 -0.47 2.99
N MET A 75 -12.89 -1.29 1.95
CA MET A 75 -13.14 -0.80 0.59
C MET A 75 -14.31 -1.50 -0.10
N PRO A 76 -15.14 -0.78 -0.86
CA PRO A 76 -16.12 -1.38 -1.76
C PRO A 76 -15.43 -2.31 -2.78
N ALA A 77 -15.93 -3.54 -2.93
CA ALA A 77 -15.40 -4.50 -3.90
C ALA A 77 -15.50 -4.04 -5.37
N SER A 78 -16.30 -2.99 -5.64
CA SER A 78 -16.43 -2.36 -6.96
C SER A 78 -15.23 -1.48 -7.33
N TYR A 79 -14.38 -1.10 -6.38
CA TYR A 79 -13.21 -0.25 -6.66
C TYR A 79 -12.24 -0.94 -7.60
N GLU A 80 -11.34 -0.15 -8.21
CA GLU A 80 -10.29 -0.66 -9.10
C GLU A 80 -9.41 -1.69 -8.38
N GLU A 81 -8.98 -2.72 -9.10
CA GLU A 81 -8.24 -3.84 -8.51
C GLU A 81 -6.93 -3.37 -7.87
N ASP A 82 -6.25 -2.39 -8.46
CA ASP A 82 -4.99 -1.86 -7.92
C ASP A 82 -5.19 -1.15 -6.57
N ALA A 83 -6.32 -0.48 -6.38
CA ALA A 83 -6.66 0.11 -5.08
C ALA A 83 -6.92 -0.98 -4.01
N LEU A 84 -7.61 -2.05 -4.39
CA LEU A 84 -7.83 -3.20 -3.50
C LEU A 84 -6.52 -3.91 -3.14
N ILE A 85 -5.59 -4.02 -4.11
CA ILE A 85 -4.26 -4.59 -3.86
C ILE A 85 -3.48 -3.70 -2.88
N ALA A 86 -3.46 -2.38 -3.10
CA ALA A 86 -2.77 -1.44 -2.21
C ALA A 86 -3.31 -1.51 -0.78
N GLN A 87 -4.64 -1.57 -0.59
CA GLN A 87 -5.26 -1.77 0.71
C GLN A 87 -4.85 -3.11 1.33
N GLY A 88 -4.83 -4.18 0.54
CA GLY A 88 -4.38 -5.50 0.98
C GLY A 88 -2.92 -5.51 1.44
N MET A 89 -2.02 -4.83 0.71
CA MET A 89 -0.61 -4.68 1.09
C MET A 89 -0.47 -3.94 2.43
N ALA A 90 -1.23 -2.87 2.64
CA ALA A 90 -1.23 -2.12 3.89
C ALA A 90 -1.73 -2.99 5.06
N ALA A 91 -2.88 -3.66 4.89
CA ALA A 91 -3.46 -4.54 5.92
C ALA A 91 -2.53 -5.72 6.27
N TYR A 92 -1.96 -6.36 5.25
CA TYR A 92 -1.04 -7.49 5.42
C TYR A 92 0.24 -7.08 6.16
N THR A 93 0.82 -5.94 5.77
CA THR A 93 2.00 -5.39 6.41
C THR A 93 1.74 -5.02 7.86
N ASN A 94 0.64 -4.32 8.13
CA ASN A 94 0.28 -3.91 9.48
C ASN A 94 -0.02 -5.11 10.39
N ALA A 95 -0.65 -6.16 9.86
CA ALA A 95 -0.88 -7.40 10.62
C ALA A 95 0.44 -8.06 11.03
N HIS A 96 1.43 -8.10 10.15
CA HIS A 96 2.75 -8.61 10.45
C HIS A 96 3.49 -7.74 11.47
N TYR A 97 3.40 -6.42 11.34
CA TYR A 97 3.95 -5.49 12.32
C TYR A 97 3.38 -5.74 13.73
N LEU A 98 2.05 -5.80 13.83
CA LEU A 98 1.39 -6.04 15.11
C LEU A 98 1.72 -7.41 15.69
N ALA A 99 1.75 -8.45 14.86
CA ALA A 99 2.10 -9.79 15.29
C ALA A 99 3.55 -9.86 15.82
N ALA A 100 4.50 -9.21 15.14
CA ALA A 100 5.89 -9.15 15.60
C ALA A 100 5.99 -8.46 16.95
N LEU A 101 5.35 -7.29 17.09
CA LEU A 101 5.35 -6.51 18.33
C LEU A 101 4.72 -7.29 19.50
N ARG A 102 3.53 -7.86 19.28
CA ARG A 102 2.73 -8.50 20.35
C ARG A 102 3.23 -9.89 20.75
N ARG A 103 3.91 -10.59 19.83
CA ARG A 103 4.58 -11.86 20.18
C ARG A 103 5.87 -11.65 20.96
N ALA A 104 6.55 -10.51 20.78
CA ALA A 104 7.72 -10.14 21.56
C ALA A 104 7.36 -9.70 22.98
N ASP A 105 6.24 -8.94 23.12
CA ASP A 105 5.71 -8.47 24.41
C ASP A 105 4.18 -8.64 24.40
N PRO A 106 3.66 -9.84 24.78
CA PRO A 106 2.25 -10.15 24.69
C PRO A 106 1.41 -9.38 25.72
N PRO A 107 0.52 -8.46 25.30
CA PRO A 107 -0.39 -7.79 26.19
C PRO A 107 -1.41 -8.75 26.80
N GLU A 108 -1.66 -8.64 28.09
CA GLU A 108 -2.57 -9.52 28.83
C GLU A 108 -4.00 -9.47 28.26
N GLU A 109 -4.45 -8.27 27.89
CA GLU A 109 -5.80 -8.02 27.34
C GLU A 109 -6.06 -8.69 25.99
N LEU A 110 -5.02 -9.05 25.25
CA LEU A 110 -5.17 -9.78 23.98
C LEU A 110 -5.27 -11.30 24.14
N ASN A 111 -5.13 -11.81 25.35
CA ASN A 111 -5.27 -13.24 25.62
C ASN A 111 -4.43 -14.14 24.68
N GLY A 112 -3.22 -13.67 24.31
CA GLY A 112 -2.30 -14.36 23.42
C GLY A 112 -2.60 -14.17 21.92
N ALA A 113 -3.54 -13.31 21.55
CA ALA A 113 -3.75 -12.90 20.16
C ALA A 113 -2.67 -11.94 19.68
N ASP A 114 -2.47 -11.89 18.36
CA ASP A 114 -1.58 -10.94 17.72
C ASP A 114 -2.21 -9.53 17.69
N PHE A 115 -3.54 -9.46 17.53
CA PHE A 115 -4.34 -8.24 17.60
C PHE A 115 -5.82 -8.57 17.78
N SER A 116 -6.63 -7.54 18.04
CA SER A 116 -8.08 -7.68 18.13
C SER A 116 -8.79 -7.18 16.87
N ALA A 117 -9.96 -7.71 16.61
CA ALA A 117 -10.88 -7.26 15.57
C ALA A 117 -12.33 -7.45 16.02
N ASP A 118 -13.23 -6.66 15.46
CA ASP A 118 -14.68 -6.87 15.62
C ASP A 118 -15.32 -7.08 14.25
N PRO A 119 -15.41 -8.33 13.77
CA PRO A 119 -15.99 -8.64 12.47
C PRO A 119 -17.45 -8.22 12.35
N ALA A 120 -18.18 -8.17 13.46
CA ALA A 120 -19.59 -7.75 13.49
C ALA A 120 -19.75 -6.26 13.21
N LYS A 121 -18.80 -5.45 13.68
CA LYS A 121 -18.72 -4.00 13.41
C LYS A 121 -17.88 -3.64 12.19
N ARG A 122 -17.36 -4.65 11.51
CA ARG A 122 -16.42 -4.48 10.37
C ARG A 122 -15.12 -3.76 10.76
N LEU A 123 -14.63 -4.02 11.97
CA LEU A 123 -13.36 -3.49 12.44
C LEU A 123 -12.26 -4.53 12.22
N GLY A 124 -11.23 -4.14 11.49
CA GLY A 124 -10.05 -4.94 11.20
C GLY A 124 -10.23 -5.93 10.05
N TYR A 125 -11.27 -6.76 10.06
CA TYR A 125 -11.64 -7.62 8.93
C TYR A 125 -13.10 -8.07 9.04
N ILE A 126 -13.64 -8.64 7.96
CA ILE A 126 -14.94 -9.31 7.96
C ILE A 126 -14.81 -10.76 7.51
N THR A 127 -15.66 -11.61 8.05
CA THR A 127 -15.71 -13.03 7.69
C THR A 127 -16.34 -13.26 6.31
N ASP A 128 -16.11 -14.44 5.75
CA ASP A 128 -16.73 -14.85 4.48
C ASP A 128 -18.27 -14.83 4.55
N ASP A 129 -18.84 -15.25 5.67
CA ASP A 129 -20.29 -15.19 5.90
C ASP A 129 -20.81 -13.74 5.92
N THR A 130 -20.05 -12.83 6.51
CA THR A 130 -20.37 -11.39 6.48
C THR A 130 -20.30 -10.84 5.06
N MET A 131 -19.26 -11.19 4.28
CA MET A 131 -19.17 -10.81 2.86
C MET A 131 -20.37 -11.33 2.06
N LYS A 132 -20.75 -12.57 2.29
CA LYS A 132 -21.90 -13.21 1.63
C LYS A 132 -23.22 -12.52 1.93
N ALA A 133 -23.45 -12.19 3.20
CA ALA A 133 -24.62 -11.44 3.63
C ALA A 133 -24.65 -10.02 3.05
N MET A 134 -23.48 -9.36 2.98
CA MET A 134 -23.33 -7.99 2.49
C MET A 134 -23.51 -7.87 0.98
N TRP A 135 -22.99 -8.81 0.21
CA TRP A 135 -22.96 -8.72 -1.25
C TRP A 135 -24.09 -9.45 -1.97
N GLY A 136 -24.82 -10.34 -1.29
CA GLY A 136 -25.96 -11.05 -1.88
C GLY A 136 -25.64 -11.68 -3.23
N ASP A 137 -26.39 -11.32 -4.26
CA ASP A 137 -26.21 -11.86 -5.61
C ASP A 137 -24.83 -11.53 -6.24
N HIS A 138 -24.17 -10.49 -5.78
CA HIS A 138 -22.83 -10.11 -6.24
C HIS A 138 -21.70 -10.86 -5.54
N TYR A 139 -22.01 -11.65 -4.50
CA TYR A 139 -21.01 -12.30 -3.66
C TYR A 139 -19.94 -13.05 -4.47
N LYS A 140 -20.35 -13.90 -5.41
CA LYS A 140 -19.41 -14.72 -6.17
C LYS A 140 -18.37 -13.87 -6.93
N ALA A 141 -18.83 -12.86 -7.65
CA ALA A 141 -17.97 -11.99 -8.45
C ALA A 141 -17.04 -11.12 -7.56
N TYR A 142 -17.58 -10.56 -6.49
CA TYR A 142 -16.83 -9.72 -5.57
C TYR A 142 -15.84 -10.55 -4.75
N ARG A 143 -16.22 -11.72 -4.27
CA ARG A 143 -15.33 -12.63 -3.53
C ARG A 143 -14.14 -13.06 -4.39
N GLU A 144 -14.39 -13.39 -5.65
CA GLU A 144 -13.33 -13.74 -6.61
C GLU A 144 -12.37 -12.57 -6.83
N LYS A 145 -12.89 -11.35 -7.04
CA LYS A 145 -12.07 -10.15 -7.22
C LYS A 145 -11.22 -9.84 -5.99
N ILE A 146 -11.82 -9.86 -4.80
CA ILE A 146 -11.12 -9.61 -3.53
C ILE A 146 -10.06 -10.69 -3.28
N THR A 147 -10.35 -11.96 -3.56
CA THR A 147 -9.36 -13.03 -3.41
C THR A 147 -8.14 -12.81 -4.31
N ARG A 148 -8.35 -12.48 -5.59
CA ARG A 148 -7.23 -12.16 -6.48
C ARG A 148 -6.43 -10.95 -6.00
N ALA A 149 -7.09 -9.92 -5.49
CA ALA A 149 -6.40 -8.75 -4.94
C ALA A 149 -5.57 -9.13 -3.71
N ALA A 150 -6.13 -9.93 -2.79
CA ALA A 150 -5.42 -10.42 -1.61
C ALA A 150 -4.20 -11.28 -1.98
N GLU A 151 -4.34 -12.21 -2.92
CA GLU A 151 -3.25 -13.05 -3.41
C GLU A 151 -2.10 -12.23 -4.03
N LYS A 152 -2.44 -11.17 -4.77
CA LYS A 152 -1.45 -10.24 -5.33
C LYS A 152 -0.79 -9.41 -4.24
N ALA A 153 -1.56 -8.88 -3.31
CA ALA A 153 -1.09 -8.06 -2.20
C ALA A 153 -0.09 -8.82 -1.30
N MET A 154 -0.39 -10.07 -0.99
CA MET A 154 0.45 -10.92 -0.14
C MET A 154 1.80 -11.32 -0.73
N ARG A 155 2.07 -10.96 -1.98
CA ARG A 155 3.41 -11.11 -2.58
C ARG A 155 4.39 -10.04 -2.11
N TYR A 156 3.90 -9.01 -1.43
CA TYR A 156 4.67 -7.84 -1.01
C TYR A 156 4.45 -7.57 0.46
N LEU A 157 5.53 -7.29 1.15
CA LEU A 157 5.53 -6.78 2.52
C LEU A 157 6.29 -5.46 2.50
N ILE A 158 5.70 -4.41 3.06
CA ILE A 158 6.35 -3.10 3.13
C ILE A 158 7.24 -3.11 4.37
N THR A 159 8.55 -2.95 4.17
CA THR A 159 9.53 -3.03 5.26
C THR A 159 10.37 -1.75 5.34
N TYR A 160 10.84 -1.48 6.53
CA TYR A 160 11.88 -0.50 6.80
C TYR A 160 12.94 -1.16 7.68
N GLU A 161 14.21 -1.09 7.27
CA GLU A 161 15.33 -1.78 7.94
C GLU A 161 15.05 -3.29 8.19
N GLY A 162 14.43 -3.97 7.21
CA GLY A 162 14.14 -5.40 7.26
C GLY A 162 12.96 -5.79 8.19
N GLN A 163 12.22 -4.83 8.75
CA GLN A 163 11.07 -5.07 9.60
C GLN A 163 9.78 -4.52 8.97
N PRO A 164 8.62 -5.18 9.15
CA PRO A 164 7.34 -4.65 8.71
C PRO A 164 7.07 -3.28 9.35
N ILE A 165 6.47 -2.37 8.58
CA ILE A 165 6.15 -1.02 9.04
C ILE A 165 4.73 -0.92 9.62
N VAL A 166 4.48 0.17 10.35
CA VAL A 166 3.10 0.66 10.58
C VAL A 166 2.59 1.17 9.24
N ALA A 167 1.78 0.38 8.57
CA ALA A 167 1.21 0.74 7.27
C ALA A 167 -0.08 1.55 7.47
N ALA A 168 0.06 2.81 7.87
CA ALA A 168 -1.07 3.71 8.06
C ALA A 168 -1.71 4.09 6.72
N TYR A 169 -3.04 4.15 6.69
CA TYR A 169 -3.82 4.54 5.52
C TYR A 169 -5.04 5.36 5.92
N PHE A 170 -5.61 6.05 4.97
CA PHE A 170 -6.87 6.78 5.10
C PHE A 170 -7.59 6.81 3.74
N ALA A 171 -8.91 6.91 3.75
CA ALA A 171 -9.71 6.94 2.53
C ALA A 171 -9.59 8.27 1.76
N ILE A 172 -9.63 9.39 2.47
CA ILE A 172 -9.61 10.75 1.90
C ILE A 172 -8.90 11.65 2.91
N SER A 173 -7.88 12.37 2.46
CA SER A 173 -7.15 13.36 3.26
C SER A 173 -7.86 14.74 3.28
N ALA A 174 -7.26 15.70 3.93
CA ALA A 174 -7.70 17.11 3.87
C ALA A 174 -7.40 17.79 2.52
N GLY A 175 -6.96 17.05 1.50
CA GLY A 175 -6.65 17.57 0.16
C GLY A 175 -5.46 18.53 0.14
N LYS A 176 -4.50 18.31 1.00
CA LYS A 176 -3.21 19.02 1.09
C LYS A 176 -2.13 18.02 1.51
N THR A 177 -0.90 18.48 1.65
CA THR A 177 0.18 17.67 2.23
C THR A 177 -0.24 17.09 3.58
N THR A 178 -0.06 15.78 3.77
CA THR A 178 -0.34 15.11 5.03
C THR A 178 0.59 15.61 6.14
N GLU A 179 0.17 15.44 7.37
CA GLU A 179 1.01 15.78 8.52
C GLU A 179 2.20 14.81 8.63
N ASP A 180 3.28 15.29 9.25
CA ASP A 180 4.39 14.43 9.65
C ASP A 180 3.92 13.44 10.73
N ALA A 181 4.35 12.19 10.62
CA ALA A 181 3.97 11.15 11.59
C ALA A 181 4.38 11.52 13.03
N GLY A 182 5.51 12.21 13.20
CA GLY A 182 5.97 12.69 14.52
C GLY A 182 5.02 13.68 15.19
N ASN A 183 4.13 14.33 14.42
CA ASN A 183 3.12 15.25 14.96
C ASN A 183 1.81 14.54 15.34
N VAL A 184 1.59 13.32 14.85
CA VAL A 184 0.32 12.59 14.98
C VAL A 184 0.46 11.38 15.89
N TRP A 185 1.61 10.74 15.89
CA TRP A 185 1.91 9.52 16.63
C TRP A 185 2.88 9.81 17.77
N GLU A 186 2.94 8.92 18.75
CA GLU A 186 3.94 9.00 19.83
C GLU A 186 5.34 8.66 19.30
N GLY A 187 6.00 9.64 18.70
CA GLY A 187 7.36 9.55 18.20
C GLY A 187 7.47 9.54 16.66
N PRO A 188 8.67 9.82 16.14
CA PRO A 188 8.89 9.89 14.71
C PRO A 188 8.88 8.48 14.09
N LEU A 189 8.16 8.35 12.99
CA LEU A 189 8.20 7.16 12.13
C LEU A 189 8.90 7.56 10.82
N PRO A 190 10.21 7.28 10.66
CA PRO A 190 11.03 7.83 9.57
C PRO A 190 10.54 7.47 8.16
N TYR A 191 9.72 6.44 8.04
CA TYR A 191 9.12 5.99 6.79
C TYR A 191 7.74 6.60 6.51
N LEU A 192 7.11 7.29 7.47
CA LEU A 192 5.84 8.01 7.29
C LEU A 192 6.12 9.51 7.18
N THR A 193 6.58 9.91 6.01
CA THR A 193 6.87 11.32 5.70
C THR A 193 5.66 12.03 5.10
N PRO A 194 5.58 13.38 5.22
CA PRO A 194 4.51 14.14 4.58
C PRO A 194 4.42 13.85 3.08
N ALA A 195 3.21 13.60 2.59
CA ALA A 195 2.92 13.33 1.18
C ALA A 195 1.86 14.29 0.65
N ASP A 196 2.01 14.74 -0.60
CA ASP A 196 1.01 15.55 -1.26
C ASP A 196 -0.22 14.71 -1.63
N SER A 197 -1.37 15.12 -1.14
CA SER A 197 -2.66 14.47 -1.35
C SER A 197 -3.71 15.46 -1.88
N HIS A 198 -3.30 16.46 -2.66
CA HIS A 198 -4.20 17.50 -3.16
C HIS A 198 -5.33 16.96 -4.04
N TRP A 199 -5.15 15.81 -4.69
CA TRP A 199 -6.14 15.10 -5.52
C TRP A 199 -7.39 14.70 -4.74
N ASP A 200 -7.28 14.52 -3.43
CA ASP A 200 -8.40 14.13 -2.58
C ASP A 200 -9.53 15.16 -2.58
N LYS A 201 -9.26 16.43 -2.95
CA LYS A 201 -10.29 17.46 -3.13
C LYS A 201 -11.29 17.13 -4.23
N GLU A 202 -10.89 16.30 -5.19
CA GLU A 202 -11.72 15.87 -6.32
C GLU A 202 -12.52 14.60 -6.00
N ALA A 203 -12.24 13.96 -4.85
CA ALA A 203 -12.93 12.76 -4.45
C ALA A 203 -14.41 13.04 -4.14
N ALA A 204 -15.31 12.18 -4.63
CA ALA A 204 -16.76 12.36 -4.45
C ALA A 204 -17.21 12.43 -2.99
N GLY A 205 -16.44 11.86 -2.07
CA GLY A 205 -16.67 11.88 -0.61
C GLY A 205 -15.96 13.00 0.12
N TYR A 206 -15.20 13.86 -0.59
CA TYR A 206 -14.46 14.94 0.06
C TYR A 206 -15.38 15.93 0.76
N ARG A 207 -15.19 16.08 2.06
CA ARG A 207 -15.87 17.09 2.88
C ARG A 207 -14.88 17.62 3.90
N LEU A 208 -14.58 18.91 3.82
CA LEU A 208 -13.84 19.59 4.87
C LEU A 208 -14.79 19.91 6.02
N SER A 209 -14.63 19.22 7.15
CA SER A 209 -15.35 19.53 8.38
C SER A 209 -14.47 20.41 9.26
N LEU A 210 -14.86 21.65 9.46
CA LEU A 210 -14.24 22.53 10.44
C LEU A 210 -14.93 22.28 11.79
N ILE A 211 -14.35 21.36 12.58
CA ILE A 211 -14.75 21.22 13.98
C ILE A 211 -13.97 22.29 14.75
N HIS A 212 -14.68 23.28 15.25
CA HIS A 212 -14.12 24.19 16.24
C HIS A 212 -14.10 23.43 17.56
N ILE A 213 -12.90 23.06 17.99
CA ILE A 213 -12.65 22.56 19.33
C ILE A 213 -12.45 23.74 20.26
#